data_af757a11993465d61420c55f2cbe6fc9
#
_entry.id   af757a11993465d61420c55f2cbe6fc9
#
_cell.length_a   1.000
_cell.length_b   1.000
_cell.length_c   1.000
_cell.angle_alpha   90.00
_cell.angle_beta   90.00
_cell.angle_gamma   90.00
#
_symmetry.space_group_name_H-M   'P 1'
#
loop_
_entity.id
_entity.type
_entity.pdbx_description
1 polymer ?
#
loop_
_entity_poly.entity_id
_entity_poly.type
_entity_poly.pdbx_seq_one_letter_code
_entity_poly.pdbx_strand_id
1 'polypeptide(L)'
;LTELETIQQQKSFKVLLIGESCTDEYHYGVCERICAEAPVPVFDYLEKEIRAGMASNVRENLISFGVDVEFITNESNLLIKRRFVDTKSNQLLLREDITHPLTPIEIDKLIDCDAIVISDYSKGLLSEQVIDFICTFFPGPIFIDSKNSNLKIFKNAIVKINSDEEKKMISHPINSELIVTLGKSGAKWRDKFFASPKVDVFDVTGAGDIFLATLCYFYLSTQSLDVAISKAVYLASKSVQHMGVYKLTHEDIMEVM
;
A
#
# COMPACT_ATOMS: atom_id res chain seq x y z
N LEU A 1 -23.06 14.65 26.92
CA LEU A 1 -22.44 13.74 25.98
C LEU A 1 -20.95 14.03 26.01
N THR A 2 -20.15 13.05 26.42
CA THR A 2 -18.70 13.19 26.54
C THR A 2 -18.06 13.06 25.15
N GLU A 3 -16.88 13.65 24.91
CA GLU A 3 -16.11 13.53 23.65
C GLU A 3 -15.95 12.06 23.20
N LEU A 4 -15.93 11.12 24.13
CA LEU A 4 -15.92 9.67 23.88
C LEU A 4 -17.20 9.15 23.19
N GLU A 5 -18.36 9.76 23.45
CA GLU A 5 -19.63 9.36 22.81
C GLU A 5 -19.74 9.91 21.37
N THR A 6 -19.04 10.99 21.06
CA THR A 6 -18.97 11.56 19.69
C THR A 6 -18.12 10.70 18.75
N ILE A 7 -17.10 10.02 19.29
CA ILE A 7 -16.23 9.10 18.52
C ILE A 7 -16.97 7.78 18.16
N GLN A 8 -17.99 7.39 18.94
CA GLN A 8 -18.77 6.16 18.72
C GLN A 8 -19.78 6.23 17.57
N GLN A 9 -19.98 7.37 16.90
CA GLN A 9 -20.88 7.52 15.74
C GLN A 9 -20.14 7.62 14.40
N GLN A 10 -18.86 7.31 14.32
CA GLN A 10 -18.19 7.22 13.03
C GLN A 10 -18.76 6.01 12.27
N LYS A 11 -19.33 6.29 11.08
CA LYS A 11 -19.84 5.25 10.19
C LYS A 11 -18.71 4.28 9.87
N SER A 12 -18.82 3.04 10.35
CA SER A 12 -17.89 1.98 9.95
C SER A 12 -18.13 1.65 8.48
N PHE A 13 -17.13 1.89 7.64
CA PHE A 13 -17.18 1.50 6.23
C PHE A 13 -16.79 0.04 6.10
N LYS A 14 -17.45 -0.67 5.17
CA LYS A 14 -17.05 -2.01 4.74
C LYS A 14 -16.33 -1.93 3.40
N VAL A 15 -15.12 -2.47 3.33
CA VAL A 15 -14.27 -2.44 2.13
C VAL A 15 -13.88 -3.86 1.73
N LEU A 16 -14.03 -4.18 0.45
CA LEU A 16 -13.42 -5.37 -0.14
C LEU A 16 -12.01 -5.00 -0.65
N LEU A 17 -10.99 -5.53 -0.01
CA LEU A 17 -9.60 -5.39 -0.45
C LEU A 17 -9.17 -6.63 -1.21
N ILE A 18 -8.65 -6.45 -2.43
CA ILE A 18 -8.13 -7.52 -3.27
C ILE A 18 -6.72 -7.17 -3.70
N GLY A 19 -5.76 -8.09 -3.53
CA GLY A 19 -4.41 -7.84 -3.99
C GLY A 19 -3.37 -8.81 -3.48
N GLU A 20 -2.18 -8.74 -4.05
CA GLU A 20 -1.08 -9.58 -3.63
C GLU A 20 -0.48 -9.11 -2.31
N SER A 21 -0.29 -10.07 -1.41
CA SER A 21 0.38 -9.87 -0.12
C SER A 21 1.74 -10.50 -0.10
N CYS A 22 2.68 -9.89 0.60
CA CYS A 22 3.95 -10.52 0.91
C CYS A 22 4.22 -10.52 2.42
N THR A 23 5.08 -11.45 2.82
CA THR A 23 5.69 -11.43 4.15
C THR A 23 6.99 -10.63 4.06
N ASP A 24 7.06 -9.49 4.74
CA ASP A 24 8.29 -8.74 4.90
C ASP A 24 9.03 -9.26 6.13
N GLU A 25 10.13 -10.00 5.91
CA GLU A 25 11.01 -10.52 6.97
C GLU A 25 12.22 -9.60 7.15
N TYR A 26 12.43 -9.12 8.36
CA TYR A 26 13.62 -8.38 8.76
C TYR A 26 14.48 -9.26 9.64
N HIS A 27 15.65 -9.65 9.13
CA HIS A 27 16.66 -10.40 9.85
C HIS A 27 17.69 -9.41 10.36
N TYR A 28 17.74 -9.23 11.67
CA TYR A 28 18.70 -8.35 12.32
C TYR A 28 19.92 -9.15 12.77
N GLY A 29 21.11 -8.60 12.56
CA GLY A 29 22.36 -9.23 12.91
C GLY A 29 23.51 -8.24 12.92
N VAL A 30 24.75 -8.74 13.01
CA VAL A 30 25.96 -7.92 12.95
C VAL A 30 26.95 -8.50 11.95
N CYS A 31 27.69 -7.63 11.28
CA CYS A 31 28.75 -7.98 10.34
C CYS A 31 30.08 -7.41 10.83
N GLU A 32 30.84 -8.22 11.56
CA GLU A 32 32.13 -7.80 12.14
C GLU A 32 33.36 -8.36 11.42
N ARG A 33 33.17 -9.30 10.52
CA ARG A 33 34.28 -9.97 9.82
C ARG A 33 33.92 -10.33 8.39
N ILE A 34 34.98 -10.48 7.58
CA ILE A 34 34.87 -11.03 6.23
C ILE A 34 35.04 -12.55 6.30
N CYS A 35 34.31 -13.25 5.45
CA CYS A 35 34.40 -14.69 5.31
C CYS A 35 35.82 -15.10 4.80
N ALA A 36 36.36 -16.20 5.35
CA ALA A 36 37.63 -16.72 4.91
C ALA A 36 37.59 -17.39 3.52
N GLU A 37 36.39 -17.83 3.11
CA GLU A 37 36.16 -18.56 1.85
C GLU A 37 35.95 -17.64 0.65
N ALA A 38 35.45 -16.41 0.91
CA ALA A 38 35.12 -15.41 -0.12
C ALA A 38 35.09 -13.99 0.48
N PRO A 39 35.33 -12.93 -0.33
CA PRO A 39 35.32 -11.54 0.15
C PRO A 39 33.88 -11.02 0.39
N VAL A 40 33.15 -11.69 1.24
CA VAL A 40 31.77 -11.34 1.65
C VAL A 40 31.68 -11.17 3.15
N PRO A 41 30.79 -10.29 3.67
CA PRO A 41 30.58 -10.18 5.11
C PRO A 41 29.96 -11.46 5.68
N VAL A 42 30.33 -11.80 6.90
CA VAL A 42 29.64 -12.82 7.69
C VAL A 42 28.58 -12.13 8.52
N PHE A 43 27.33 -12.53 8.31
CA PHE A 43 26.19 -12.02 9.04
C PHE A 43 25.90 -12.93 10.23
N ASP A 44 26.20 -12.46 11.43
CA ASP A 44 25.90 -13.16 12.67
C ASP A 44 24.49 -12.78 13.11
N TYR A 45 23.52 -13.70 12.89
CA TYR A 45 22.10 -13.51 13.11
C TYR A 45 21.77 -13.30 14.61
N LEU A 46 20.90 -12.36 14.90
CA LEU A 46 20.41 -12.06 16.26
C LEU A 46 18.92 -12.38 16.40
N GLU A 47 18.08 -11.72 15.59
CA GLU A 47 16.62 -11.84 15.71
C GLU A 47 15.91 -11.62 14.35
N LYS A 48 14.63 -12.00 14.31
CA LYS A 48 13.76 -11.80 13.15
C LYS A 48 12.47 -11.11 13.55
N GLU A 49 12.09 -10.11 12.76
CA GLU A 49 10.78 -9.49 12.80
C GLU A 49 10.02 -9.79 11.50
N ILE A 50 8.70 -9.98 11.60
CA ILE A 50 7.82 -10.21 10.45
C ILE A 50 6.80 -9.08 10.42
N ARG A 51 6.64 -8.46 9.25
CA ARG A 51 5.64 -7.42 8.99
C ARG A 51 4.78 -7.78 7.79
N ALA A 52 3.55 -7.26 7.77
CA ALA A 52 2.64 -7.38 6.66
C ALA A 52 3.07 -6.43 5.52
N GLY A 53 3.26 -6.95 4.29
CA GLY A 53 3.67 -6.16 3.15
C GLY A 53 2.66 -6.20 2.00
N MET A 54 2.77 -5.25 1.06
CA MET A 54 1.91 -5.13 -0.11
C MET A 54 0.42 -4.94 0.31
N ALA A 55 -0.53 -5.68 -0.26
CA ALA A 55 -1.95 -5.58 0.10
C ALA A 55 -2.23 -5.82 1.61
N SER A 56 -1.43 -6.64 2.28
CA SER A 56 -1.56 -6.82 3.74
C SER A 56 -1.24 -5.53 4.50
N ASN A 57 -0.30 -4.70 4.04
CA ASN A 57 -0.04 -3.39 4.64
C ASN A 57 -1.20 -2.41 4.39
N VAL A 58 -1.81 -2.42 3.21
CA VAL A 58 -3.04 -1.66 2.94
C VAL A 58 -4.15 -2.05 3.92
N ARG A 59 -4.34 -3.38 4.14
CA ARG A 59 -5.32 -3.91 5.09
C ARG A 59 -5.10 -3.39 6.50
N GLU A 60 -3.88 -3.50 7.01
CA GLU A 60 -3.55 -3.04 8.37
C GLU A 60 -3.83 -1.55 8.56
N ASN A 61 -3.56 -0.74 7.53
CA ASN A 61 -3.81 0.70 7.58
C ASN A 61 -5.31 1.04 7.43
N LEU A 62 -6.10 0.32 6.63
CA LEU A 62 -7.55 0.46 6.60
C LEU A 62 -8.18 0.11 7.96
N ILE A 63 -7.72 -0.98 8.60
CA ILE A 63 -8.18 -1.37 9.94
C ILE A 63 -7.82 -0.29 10.98
N SER A 64 -6.66 0.37 10.87
CA SER A 64 -6.30 1.47 11.77
C SER A 64 -7.28 2.64 11.72
N PHE A 65 -7.95 2.87 10.57
CA PHE A 65 -9.05 3.83 10.44
C PHE A 65 -10.41 3.32 10.95
N GLY A 66 -10.49 2.08 11.44
CA GLY A 66 -11.75 1.46 11.88
C GLY A 66 -12.62 0.92 10.73
N VAL A 67 -12.04 0.69 9.56
CA VAL A 67 -12.70 0.08 8.40
C VAL A 67 -12.85 -1.42 8.61
N ASP A 68 -14.05 -1.97 8.32
CA ASP A 68 -14.28 -3.41 8.22
C ASP A 68 -13.76 -3.89 6.85
N VAL A 69 -12.74 -4.75 6.86
CA VAL A 69 -12.04 -5.16 5.65
C VAL A 69 -12.24 -6.64 5.37
N GLU A 70 -13.01 -6.92 4.33
CA GLU A 70 -13.00 -8.25 3.71
C GLU A 70 -11.80 -8.35 2.76
N PHE A 71 -10.98 -9.39 2.90
CA PHE A 71 -9.67 -9.45 2.26
C PHE A 71 -9.48 -10.71 1.42
N ILE A 72 -9.25 -10.53 0.12
CA ILE A 72 -8.91 -11.58 -0.84
C ILE A 72 -7.46 -11.41 -1.26
N THR A 73 -6.62 -12.40 -0.94
CA THR A 73 -5.18 -12.37 -1.22
C THR A 73 -4.62 -13.78 -1.43
N ASN A 74 -3.34 -13.86 -1.80
CA ASN A 74 -2.60 -15.11 -1.90
C ASN A 74 -2.17 -15.64 -0.52
N GLU A 75 -1.73 -16.89 -0.49
CA GLU A 75 -1.09 -17.47 0.69
C GLU A 75 0.20 -16.73 1.06
N SER A 76 0.42 -16.55 2.37
CA SER A 76 1.47 -15.69 2.92
C SER A 76 2.91 -16.14 2.65
N ASN A 77 3.10 -17.44 2.33
CA ASN A 77 4.40 -18.05 2.08
C ASN A 77 4.84 -17.98 0.59
N LEU A 78 3.98 -17.51 -0.31
CA LEU A 78 4.28 -17.47 -1.75
C LEU A 78 5.12 -16.26 -2.17
N LEU A 79 5.00 -15.15 -1.45
CA LEU A 79 5.77 -13.93 -1.69
C LEU A 79 6.45 -13.49 -0.39
N ILE A 80 7.78 -13.58 -0.34
CA ILE A 80 8.56 -13.17 0.83
C ILE A 80 9.63 -12.17 0.39
N LYS A 81 9.75 -11.09 1.13
CA LYS A 81 10.84 -10.12 1.00
C LYS A 81 11.67 -10.14 2.27
N ARG A 82 12.81 -10.80 2.20
CA ARG A 82 13.71 -10.95 3.34
C ARG A 82 14.81 -9.90 3.28
N ARG A 83 14.96 -9.14 4.36
CA ARG A 83 15.96 -8.09 4.51
C ARG A 83 16.93 -8.45 5.61
N PHE A 84 18.21 -8.35 5.32
CA PHE A 84 19.29 -8.53 6.29
C PHE A 84 19.81 -7.16 6.68
N VAL A 85 19.67 -6.81 7.96
CA VAL A 85 19.98 -5.48 8.48
C VAL A 85 21.07 -5.59 9.54
N ASP A 86 22.16 -4.84 9.35
CA ASP A 86 23.19 -4.71 10.37
C ASP A 86 22.72 -3.76 11.48
N THR A 87 22.65 -4.27 12.70
CA THR A 87 22.13 -3.51 13.86
C THR A 87 23.07 -2.42 14.33
N LYS A 88 24.38 -2.50 14.01
CA LYS A 88 25.35 -1.47 14.40
C LYS A 88 25.31 -0.25 13.53
N SER A 89 25.17 -0.43 12.21
CA SER A 89 25.12 0.65 11.24
C SER A 89 23.70 1.03 10.82
N ASN A 90 22.69 0.24 11.17
CA ASN A 90 21.31 0.33 10.67
C ASN A 90 21.23 0.26 9.13
N GLN A 91 22.17 -0.44 8.50
CA GLN A 91 22.22 -0.58 7.04
C GLN A 91 21.57 -1.86 6.57
N LEU A 92 20.80 -1.75 5.48
CA LEU A 92 20.36 -2.91 4.71
C LEU A 92 21.54 -3.49 3.95
N LEU A 93 21.92 -4.72 4.27
CA LEU A 93 23.06 -5.43 3.67
C LEU A 93 22.65 -6.19 2.42
N LEU A 94 21.50 -6.86 2.47
CA LEU A 94 20.98 -7.71 1.41
C LEU A 94 19.46 -7.74 1.48
N ARG A 95 18.81 -7.77 0.31
CA ARG A 95 17.41 -8.15 0.18
C ARG A 95 17.28 -9.38 -0.69
N GLU A 96 16.60 -10.40 -0.19
CA GLU A 96 16.22 -11.60 -0.91
C GLU A 96 14.72 -11.56 -1.21
N ASP A 97 14.35 -11.69 -2.48
CA ASP A 97 12.95 -11.75 -2.92
C ASP A 97 12.62 -13.19 -3.34
N ILE A 98 11.78 -13.84 -2.55
CA ILE A 98 11.24 -15.17 -2.85
C ILE A 98 9.86 -14.96 -3.49
N THR A 99 9.71 -15.43 -4.73
CA THR A 99 8.48 -15.27 -5.51
C THR A 99 8.09 -16.62 -6.10
N HIS A 100 7.00 -17.19 -5.61
CA HIS A 100 6.37 -18.36 -6.21
C HIS A 100 5.23 -17.94 -7.15
N PRO A 101 4.91 -18.73 -8.18
CA PRO A 101 3.75 -18.49 -9.03
C PRO A 101 2.46 -18.43 -8.20
N LEU A 102 1.62 -17.45 -8.49
CA LEU A 102 0.30 -17.32 -7.89
C LEU A 102 -0.75 -17.95 -8.79
N THR A 103 -1.79 -18.52 -8.19
CA THR A 103 -2.99 -18.92 -8.89
C THR A 103 -3.92 -17.72 -9.01
N PRO A 104 -4.36 -17.33 -10.22
CA PRO A 104 -5.33 -16.26 -10.37
C PRO A 104 -6.62 -16.59 -9.61
N ILE A 105 -7.18 -15.57 -8.94
CA ILE A 105 -8.48 -15.71 -8.29
C ILE A 105 -9.61 -15.66 -9.33
N GLU A 106 -10.73 -16.27 -8.95
CA GLU A 106 -11.99 -16.14 -9.67
C GLU A 106 -12.99 -15.39 -8.79
N ILE A 107 -13.69 -14.42 -9.37
CA ILE A 107 -14.74 -13.65 -8.70
C ILE A 107 -15.98 -13.72 -9.60
N ASP A 108 -16.98 -14.46 -9.15
CA ASP A 108 -18.26 -14.61 -9.83
C ASP A 108 -19.37 -13.76 -9.21
N LYS A 109 -19.15 -13.27 -8.00
CA LYS A 109 -20.10 -12.45 -7.24
C LYS A 109 -19.36 -11.40 -6.40
N LEU A 110 -19.83 -10.15 -6.49
CA LEU A 110 -19.36 -9.08 -5.61
C LEU A 110 -20.13 -9.10 -4.28
N ILE A 111 -19.43 -8.83 -3.21
CA ILE A 111 -20.04 -8.65 -1.88
C ILE A 111 -20.63 -7.25 -1.76
N ASP A 112 -21.58 -7.11 -0.85
CA ASP A 112 -22.10 -5.79 -0.47
C ASP A 112 -21.06 -5.05 0.39
N CYS A 113 -20.51 -3.95 -0.15
CA CYS A 113 -19.50 -3.13 0.50
C CYS A 113 -19.57 -1.68 0.00
N ASP A 114 -19.00 -0.75 0.79
CA ASP A 114 -18.97 0.68 0.46
C ASP A 114 -17.93 1.03 -0.61
N ALA A 115 -16.85 0.24 -0.72
CA ALA A 115 -15.81 0.42 -1.73
C ALA A 115 -15.04 -0.88 -2.01
N ILE A 116 -14.39 -0.92 -3.19
CA ILE A 116 -13.38 -1.93 -3.50
C ILE A 116 -12.01 -1.27 -3.59
N VAL A 117 -11.01 -1.89 -2.97
CA VAL A 117 -9.60 -1.50 -3.07
C VAL A 117 -8.83 -2.62 -3.76
N ILE A 118 -8.10 -2.28 -4.81
CA ILE A 118 -7.23 -3.20 -5.55
C ILE A 118 -5.78 -2.77 -5.34
N SER A 119 -4.96 -3.66 -4.77
CA SER A 119 -3.52 -3.49 -4.62
C SER A 119 -2.81 -4.52 -5.48
N ASP A 120 -2.58 -4.15 -6.75
CA ASP A 120 -2.06 -5.02 -7.81
C ASP A 120 -0.55 -4.82 -8.02
N TYR A 121 0.22 -5.78 -7.57
CA TYR A 121 1.67 -5.83 -7.78
C TYR A 121 2.07 -6.62 -9.04
N SER A 122 1.08 -6.97 -9.88
CA SER A 122 1.28 -7.73 -11.13
C SER A 122 2.04 -9.05 -10.91
N LYS A 123 1.71 -9.77 -9.82
CA LYS A 123 2.29 -11.09 -9.51
C LYS A 123 1.42 -12.25 -9.99
N GLY A 124 0.28 -11.92 -10.61
CA GLY A 124 -0.59 -12.90 -11.27
C GLY A 124 -1.80 -13.34 -10.46
N LEU A 125 -2.10 -12.71 -9.33
CA LEU A 125 -3.31 -12.97 -8.56
C LEU A 125 -4.56 -12.46 -9.29
N LEU A 126 -4.46 -11.29 -9.93
CA LEU A 126 -5.57 -10.63 -10.63
C LEU A 126 -5.44 -10.81 -12.15
N SER A 127 -6.46 -11.40 -12.78
CA SER A 127 -6.56 -11.43 -14.22
C SER A 127 -7.29 -10.20 -14.76
N GLU A 128 -7.08 -9.87 -16.05
CA GLU A 128 -7.82 -8.79 -16.71
C GLU A 128 -9.33 -9.02 -16.67
N GLN A 129 -9.78 -10.28 -16.72
CA GLN A 129 -11.20 -10.65 -16.65
C GLN A 129 -11.81 -10.29 -15.28
N VAL A 130 -11.10 -10.58 -14.19
CA VAL A 130 -11.54 -10.23 -12.84
C VAL A 130 -11.60 -8.71 -12.66
N ILE A 131 -10.59 -7.98 -13.14
CA ILE A 131 -10.55 -6.52 -13.09
C ILE A 131 -11.72 -5.93 -13.88
N ASP A 132 -11.97 -6.41 -15.10
CA ASP A 132 -13.07 -5.95 -15.96
C ASP A 132 -14.44 -6.25 -15.32
N PHE A 133 -14.61 -7.42 -14.71
CA PHE A 133 -15.81 -7.78 -13.97
C PHE A 133 -16.07 -6.79 -12.81
N ILE A 134 -15.05 -6.53 -11.98
CA ILE A 134 -15.17 -5.59 -10.86
C ILE A 134 -15.53 -4.19 -11.37
N CYS A 135 -14.79 -3.67 -12.35
CA CYS A 135 -15.00 -2.34 -12.90
C CYS A 135 -16.34 -2.16 -13.62
N THR A 136 -16.93 -3.25 -14.10
CA THR A 136 -18.22 -3.24 -14.82
C THR A 136 -19.41 -3.34 -13.88
N PHE A 137 -19.32 -4.18 -12.85
CA PHE A 137 -20.49 -4.55 -12.06
C PHE A 137 -20.52 -3.94 -10.66
N PHE A 138 -19.42 -3.38 -10.16
CA PHE A 138 -19.44 -2.70 -8.87
C PHE A 138 -19.91 -1.24 -9.03
N PRO A 139 -21.00 -0.83 -8.36
CA PRO A 139 -21.57 0.50 -8.52
C PRO A 139 -20.88 1.58 -7.67
N GLY A 140 -20.07 1.17 -6.69
CA GLY A 140 -19.39 2.06 -5.74
C GLY A 140 -18.00 2.51 -6.21
N PRO A 141 -17.27 3.28 -5.40
CA PRO A 141 -15.92 3.73 -5.71
C PRO A 141 -14.93 2.55 -5.68
N ILE A 142 -14.05 2.51 -6.69
CA ILE A 142 -12.96 1.53 -6.82
C ILE A 142 -11.64 2.28 -6.74
N PHE A 143 -10.78 1.91 -5.80
CA PHE A 143 -9.43 2.48 -5.62
C PHE A 143 -8.40 1.46 -6.06
N ILE A 144 -7.45 1.88 -6.90
CA ILE A 144 -6.49 0.96 -7.51
C ILE A 144 -5.08 1.53 -7.36
N ASP A 145 -4.17 0.74 -6.80
CA ASP A 145 -2.72 0.89 -6.94
C ASP A 145 -2.19 -0.29 -7.76
N SER A 146 -1.64 -0.03 -8.95
CA SER A 146 -1.21 -1.10 -9.84
C SER A 146 0.17 -0.85 -10.43
N LYS A 147 0.92 -1.94 -10.60
CA LYS A 147 2.20 -1.98 -11.33
C LYS A 147 2.03 -2.23 -12.82
N ASN A 148 0.79 -2.36 -13.29
CA ASN A 148 0.51 -2.56 -14.71
C ASN A 148 0.77 -1.29 -15.51
N SER A 149 1.45 -1.40 -16.64
CA SER A 149 1.69 -0.27 -17.55
C SER A 149 0.49 0.01 -18.47
N ASN A 150 -0.39 -0.98 -18.68
CA ASN A 150 -1.60 -0.85 -19.49
C ASN A 150 -2.80 -0.49 -18.62
N LEU A 151 -2.95 0.80 -18.29
CA LEU A 151 -4.00 1.23 -17.37
C LEU A 151 -5.41 1.25 -17.98
N LYS A 152 -5.57 1.06 -19.29
CA LYS A 152 -6.90 1.02 -19.93
C LYS A 152 -7.80 -0.14 -19.48
N ILE A 153 -7.21 -1.15 -18.79
CA ILE A 153 -7.97 -2.22 -18.15
C ILE A 153 -8.79 -1.71 -16.96
N PHE A 154 -8.39 -0.59 -16.35
CA PHE A 154 -9.10 0.03 -15.24
C PHE A 154 -10.10 1.05 -15.77
N LYS A 155 -11.37 0.85 -15.41
CA LYS A 155 -12.50 1.67 -15.86
C LYS A 155 -13.28 2.18 -14.66
N ASN A 156 -13.77 3.42 -14.74
CA ASN A 156 -14.63 4.03 -13.72
C ASN A 156 -14.03 3.95 -12.30
N ALA A 157 -12.70 4.13 -12.17
CA ALA A 157 -11.96 3.93 -10.94
C ALA A 157 -11.12 5.15 -10.56
N ILE A 158 -10.62 5.17 -9.34
CA ILE A 158 -9.60 6.09 -8.84
C ILE A 158 -8.28 5.33 -8.85
N VAL A 159 -7.45 5.59 -9.84
CA VAL A 159 -6.19 4.89 -10.07
C VAL A 159 -5.03 5.71 -9.53
N LYS A 160 -4.22 5.12 -8.69
CA LYS A 160 -3.00 5.70 -8.16
C LYS A 160 -1.80 4.95 -8.72
N ILE A 161 -0.83 5.69 -9.21
CA ILE A 161 0.49 5.19 -9.64
C ILE A 161 1.59 6.09 -9.07
N ASN A 162 2.84 5.66 -9.16
CA ASN A 162 3.98 6.51 -8.86
C ASN A 162 4.61 7.10 -10.15
N SER A 163 5.57 8.01 -9.98
CA SER A 163 6.26 8.68 -11.11
C SER A 163 7.04 7.73 -12.02
N ASP A 164 7.53 6.61 -11.51
CA ASP A 164 8.25 5.64 -12.35
C ASP A 164 7.29 4.71 -13.11
N GLU A 165 6.13 4.43 -12.55
CA GLU A 165 5.04 3.76 -13.22
C GLU A 165 4.41 4.65 -14.29
N GLU A 166 4.28 5.96 -14.03
CA GLU A 166 3.82 6.93 -15.02
C GLU A 166 4.73 6.96 -16.26
N LYS A 167 6.05 6.95 -16.08
CA LYS A 167 7.03 6.89 -17.20
C LYS A 167 6.88 5.63 -18.06
N LYS A 168 6.43 4.53 -17.46
CA LYS A 168 6.25 3.23 -18.13
C LYS A 168 4.83 3.02 -18.64
N MET A 169 3.92 3.94 -18.34
CA MET A 169 2.53 3.85 -18.73
C MET A 169 2.37 3.89 -20.25
N ILE A 170 1.70 2.89 -20.81
CA ILE A 170 1.43 2.79 -22.26
C ILE A 170 0.00 3.21 -22.62
N SER A 171 -0.90 3.31 -21.64
CA SER A 171 -2.27 3.76 -21.85
C SER A 171 -2.86 4.37 -20.58
N HIS A 172 -3.76 5.33 -20.73
CA HIS A 172 -4.52 5.92 -19.63
C HIS A 172 -5.70 5.02 -19.21
N PRO A 173 -6.14 5.11 -17.94
CA PRO A 173 -7.37 4.45 -17.50
C PRO A 173 -8.59 5.10 -18.14
N ILE A 174 -9.70 4.34 -18.26
CA ILE A 174 -10.89 4.78 -18.97
C ILE A 174 -11.93 5.34 -17.99
N ASN A 175 -12.43 6.56 -18.26
CA ASN A 175 -13.42 7.24 -17.41
C ASN A 175 -13.04 7.24 -15.93
N SER A 176 -11.76 7.38 -15.63
CA SER A 176 -11.18 7.21 -14.29
C SER A 176 -10.39 8.44 -13.89
N GLU A 177 -10.23 8.60 -12.58
CA GLU A 177 -9.30 9.59 -12.04
C GLU A 177 -7.91 8.99 -11.90
N LEU A 178 -6.88 9.70 -12.39
CA LEU A 178 -5.49 9.28 -12.28
C LEU A 178 -4.74 10.18 -11.29
N ILE A 179 -4.23 9.58 -10.23
CA ILE A 179 -3.40 10.23 -9.21
C ILE A 179 -1.97 9.71 -9.37
N VAL A 180 -1.00 10.62 -9.45
CA VAL A 180 0.42 10.24 -9.53
C VAL A 180 1.16 10.73 -8.30
N THR A 181 1.74 9.79 -7.54
CA THR A 181 2.61 10.12 -6.41
C THR A 181 4.02 10.43 -6.89
N LEU A 182 4.62 11.51 -6.35
CA LEU A 182 5.89 12.10 -6.78
C LEU A 182 6.97 12.00 -5.69
N GLY A 183 6.88 10.99 -4.83
CA GLY A 183 7.78 10.78 -3.69
C GLY A 183 7.77 12.00 -2.77
N LYS A 184 8.96 12.51 -2.42
CA LYS A 184 9.12 13.67 -1.54
C LYS A 184 8.44 14.95 -2.02
N SER A 185 8.02 15.01 -3.28
CA SER A 185 7.31 16.17 -3.82
C SER A 185 5.80 16.12 -3.55
N GLY A 186 5.25 14.97 -3.16
CA GLY A 186 3.82 14.81 -2.87
C GLY A 186 3.06 14.07 -3.97
N ALA A 187 1.95 14.61 -4.47
CA ALA A 187 1.15 14.00 -5.51
C ALA A 187 0.58 15.02 -6.49
N LYS A 188 0.22 14.57 -7.69
CA LYS A 188 -0.55 15.35 -8.66
C LYS A 188 -1.83 14.61 -9.04
N TRP A 189 -2.88 15.40 -9.28
CA TRP A 189 -4.16 14.93 -9.79
C TRP A 189 -4.74 16.00 -10.69
N ARG A 190 -4.96 15.69 -11.97
CA ARG A 190 -5.30 16.67 -13.00
C ARG A 190 -4.26 17.82 -13.02
N ASP A 191 -4.69 19.06 -12.93
CA ASP A 191 -3.83 20.27 -12.89
C ASP A 191 -3.46 20.68 -11.45
N LYS A 192 -3.87 19.89 -10.44
CA LYS A 192 -3.61 20.18 -9.03
C LYS A 192 -2.36 19.45 -8.54
N PHE A 193 -1.61 20.14 -7.70
CA PHE A 193 -0.43 19.62 -7.03
C PHE A 193 -0.62 19.67 -5.51
N PHE A 194 -0.37 18.54 -4.86
CA PHE A 194 -0.48 18.35 -3.41
C PHE A 194 0.93 18.18 -2.84
N ALA A 195 1.48 19.24 -2.28
CA ALA A 195 2.85 19.23 -1.77
C ALA A 195 2.97 18.35 -0.52
N SER A 196 4.02 17.53 -0.46
CA SER A 196 4.37 16.78 0.74
C SER A 196 5.00 17.69 1.78
N PRO A 197 4.71 17.49 3.07
CA PRO A 197 5.52 18.07 4.14
C PRO A 197 7.01 17.75 3.96
N LYS A 198 7.87 18.70 4.35
CA LYS A 198 9.31 18.46 4.36
C LYS A 198 9.66 17.65 5.60
N VAL A 199 10.04 16.40 5.39
CA VAL A 199 10.43 15.46 6.46
C VAL A 199 11.75 14.78 6.08
N ASP A 200 12.45 14.28 7.08
CA ASP A 200 13.61 13.42 6.86
C ASP A 200 13.11 12.03 6.42
N VAL A 201 13.59 11.59 5.27
CA VAL A 201 13.19 10.29 4.68
C VAL A 201 14.17 9.22 5.14
N PHE A 202 13.66 8.25 5.87
CA PHE A 202 14.43 7.11 6.35
C PHE A 202 14.22 5.90 5.41
N ASP A 203 12.97 5.54 5.15
CA ASP A 203 12.59 4.43 4.27
C ASP A 203 11.26 4.74 3.57
N VAL A 204 11.17 4.49 2.29
CA VAL A 204 9.95 4.73 1.49
C VAL A 204 9.05 3.49 1.38
N THR A 205 9.43 2.39 2.03
CA THR A 205 8.70 1.11 1.97
C THR A 205 7.30 1.27 2.58
N GLY A 206 6.27 0.89 1.82
CA GLY A 206 4.87 0.91 2.28
C GLY A 206 4.18 2.28 2.25
N ALA A 207 4.88 3.37 1.89
CA ALA A 207 4.26 4.70 1.80
C ALA A 207 3.12 4.74 0.76
N GLY A 208 3.24 3.98 -0.34
CA GLY A 208 2.19 3.82 -1.34
C GLY A 208 0.95 3.12 -0.82
N ASP A 209 1.13 2.13 0.06
CA ASP A 209 0.05 1.37 0.67
C ASP A 209 -0.74 2.24 1.66
N ILE A 210 -0.02 3.04 2.47
CA ILE A 210 -0.64 4.03 3.37
C ILE A 210 -1.39 5.10 2.59
N PHE A 211 -0.80 5.58 1.49
CA PHE A 211 -1.49 6.53 0.61
C PHE A 211 -2.82 5.95 0.11
N LEU A 212 -2.82 4.70 -0.38
CA LEU A 212 -4.02 4.03 -0.90
C LEU A 212 -5.09 3.85 0.18
N ALA A 213 -4.71 3.36 1.35
CA ALA A 213 -5.63 3.16 2.49
C ALA A 213 -6.24 4.50 2.94
N THR A 214 -5.41 5.53 3.08
CA THR A 214 -5.84 6.88 3.48
C THR A 214 -6.75 7.52 2.43
N LEU A 215 -6.41 7.39 1.15
CA LEU A 215 -7.20 7.88 0.03
C LEU A 215 -8.62 7.28 0.06
N CYS A 216 -8.71 5.96 0.23
CA CYS A 216 -9.98 5.26 0.32
C CYS A 216 -10.82 5.77 1.50
N TYR A 217 -10.26 5.78 2.71
CA TYR A 217 -10.99 6.19 3.92
C TYR A 217 -11.51 7.63 3.83
N PHE A 218 -10.65 8.60 3.50
CA PHE A 218 -11.06 10.00 3.45
C PHE A 218 -11.99 10.32 2.28
N TYR A 219 -11.87 9.60 1.17
CA TYR A 219 -12.86 9.74 0.09
C TYR A 219 -14.24 9.23 0.54
N LEU A 220 -14.33 8.07 1.17
CA LEU A 220 -15.59 7.54 1.69
C LEU A 220 -16.20 8.48 2.74
N SER A 221 -15.38 9.09 3.57
CA SER A 221 -15.83 10.01 4.65
C SER A 221 -16.28 11.36 4.14
N THR A 222 -15.63 11.91 3.09
CA THR A 222 -15.81 13.31 2.66
C THR A 222 -16.38 13.46 1.26
N GLN A 223 -16.40 12.42 0.45
CA GLN A 223 -16.73 12.42 -0.98
C GLN A 223 -15.90 13.46 -1.79
N SER A 224 -14.69 13.77 -1.31
CA SER A 224 -13.80 14.76 -1.92
C SER A 224 -12.41 14.18 -2.19
N LEU A 225 -12.02 14.10 -3.46
CA LEU A 225 -10.66 13.69 -3.83
C LEU A 225 -9.59 14.70 -3.39
N ASP A 226 -9.90 15.99 -3.38
CA ASP A 226 -8.97 17.03 -2.90
C ASP A 226 -8.58 16.78 -1.45
N VAL A 227 -9.56 16.54 -0.58
CA VAL A 227 -9.34 16.24 0.83
C VAL A 227 -8.60 14.91 0.98
N ALA A 228 -9.08 13.87 0.32
CA ALA A 228 -8.52 12.53 0.42
C ALA A 228 -7.05 12.46 -0.03
N ILE A 229 -6.70 13.11 -1.15
CA ILE A 229 -5.32 13.17 -1.64
C ILE A 229 -4.43 13.96 -0.66
N SER A 230 -4.91 15.11 -0.17
CA SER A 230 -4.16 15.93 0.79
C SER A 230 -3.82 15.14 2.06
N LYS A 231 -4.80 14.43 2.65
CA LYS A 231 -4.59 13.58 3.83
C LYS A 231 -3.68 12.39 3.53
N ALA A 232 -3.83 11.77 2.34
CA ALA A 232 -2.99 10.66 1.90
C ALA A 232 -1.51 11.07 1.73
N VAL A 233 -1.24 12.24 1.15
CA VAL A 233 0.12 12.79 1.05
C VAL A 233 0.71 13.03 2.44
N TYR A 234 -0.08 13.59 3.36
CA TYR A 234 0.39 13.88 4.73
C TYR A 234 0.75 12.59 5.48
N LEU A 235 -0.13 11.60 5.55
CA LEU A 235 0.13 10.36 6.28
C LEU A 235 1.21 9.50 5.62
N ALA A 236 1.30 9.48 4.29
CA ALA A 236 2.43 8.85 3.61
C ALA A 236 3.76 9.54 3.95
N SER A 237 3.78 10.85 4.18
CA SER A 237 4.99 11.56 4.62
C SER A 237 5.41 11.22 6.06
N LYS A 238 4.48 10.84 6.91
CA LYS A 238 4.77 10.33 8.27
C LYS A 238 5.48 8.97 8.20
N SER A 239 4.97 8.06 7.37
CA SER A 239 5.50 6.70 7.28
C SER A 239 6.96 6.63 6.86
N VAL A 240 7.40 7.52 5.97
CA VAL A 240 8.79 7.50 5.46
C VAL A 240 9.85 7.91 6.48
N GLN A 241 9.44 8.38 7.66
CA GLN A 241 10.32 8.68 8.79
C GLN A 241 10.66 7.43 9.63
N HIS A 242 10.07 6.29 9.30
CA HIS A 242 10.25 5.02 10.01
C HIS A 242 10.92 3.99 9.10
N MET A 243 11.66 3.06 9.70
CA MET A 243 12.30 1.97 8.97
C MET A 243 11.27 0.87 8.64
N GLY A 244 11.25 0.48 7.39
CA GLY A 244 10.41 -0.61 6.88
C GLY A 244 8.93 -0.25 6.75
N VAL A 245 8.11 -1.28 6.66
CA VAL A 245 6.65 -1.14 6.54
C VAL A 245 6.09 -0.54 7.83
N TYR A 246 5.36 0.57 7.69
CA TYR A 246 4.76 1.30 8.80
C TYR A 246 3.25 1.07 8.87
N LYS A 247 2.72 0.94 10.08
CA LYS A 247 1.29 0.92 10.37
C LYS A 247 0.93 2.22 11.10
N LEU A 248 -0.06 2.94 10.59
CA LEU A 248 -0.55 4.18 11.19
C LEU A 248 -1.01 3.95 12.63
N THR A 249 -0.53 4.82 13.52
CA THR A 249 -0.95 4.85 14.91
C THR A 249 -2.24 5.64 15.07
N HIS A 250 -2.88 5.50 16.22
CA HIS A 250 -4.04 6.33 16.57
C HIS A 250 -3.69 7.83 16.56
N GLU A 251 -2.50 8.19 17.02
CA GLU A 251 -2.01 9.58 17.04
C GLU A 251 -1.88 10.15 15.63
N ASP A 252 -1.28 9.40 14.68
CA ASP A 252 -1.17 9.82 13.28
C ASP A 252 -2.54 10.12 12.67
N ILE A 253 -3.52 9.28 12.97
CA ILE A 253 -4.88 9.42 12.45
C ILE A 253 -5.55 10.65 13.05
N MET A 254 -5.43 10.87 14.35
CA MET A 254 -6.03 12.03 15.03
C MET A 254 -5.46 13.38 14.55
N GLU A 255 -4.23 13.42 14.07
CA GLU A 255 -3.64 14.64 13.49
C GLU A 255 -4.34 15.09 12.19
N VAL A 256 -5.04 14.20 11.52
CA VAL A 256 -5.66 14.46 10.22
C VAL A 256 -7.18 14.41 10.23
N MET A 257 -7.80 13.92 11.32
CA MET A 257 -9.26 13.91 11.50
C MET A 257 -9.78 15.31 11.76
#